data_d0b751403f683d69412f2ec5ee1d0ef2
#
_entry.id   d0b751403f683d69412f2ec5ee1d0ef2
#
_cell.length_a   1.000
_cell.length_b   1.000
_cell.length_c   1.000
_cell.angle_alpha   90.00
_cell.angle_beta   90.00
_cell.angle_gamma   90.00
#
_symmetry.space_group_name_H-M   'P 1'
#
loop_
_entity.id
_entity.type
_entity.pdbx_description
1 polymer ?
#
loop_
_entity_poly.entity_id
_entity_poly.type
_entity_poly.pdbx_seq_one_letter_code
_entity_poly.pdbx_strand_id
1 'polypeptide(L)'
;MVAKDHGVHWSCTTLRKLLGSLRTGMAPHRHASQVDQVVRWLEQVRTSKGHFRPTLAVGRDGIFVPLRHGVGQEGATATISVVDRQGKRVGTVYLGRMPESGQGTLTAQMHTLLQDICKRVDCQGVRLAYVTDEGYPPSAYYLVRPQG
;
A
#
# COMPACT_ATOMS: atom_id res chain seq x y z
N MET A 1 10.18 -8.64 -22.58
CA MET A 1 9.20 -8.78 -23.67
C MET A 1 8.77 -7.45 -24.29
N VAL A 2 8.58 -6.39 -23.50
CA VAL A 2 8.19 -5.03 -23.98
C VAL A 2 9.23 -4.38 -24.92
N ALA A 3 10.53 -4.72 -24.75
CA ALA A 3 11.60 -4.14 -25.58
C ALA A 3 11.64 -4.67 -27.04
N LYS A 4 11.02 -5.80 -27.31
CA LYS A 4 11.01 -6.40 -28.65
C LYS A 4 10.06 -5.70 -29.62
N ASP A 5 8.97 -5.13 -29.08
CA ASP A 5 7.91 -4.52 -29.89
C ASP A 5 8.27 -3.11 -30.38
N HIS A 6 9.31 -2.51 -29.81
CA HIS A 6 9.75 -1.15 -30.13
C HIS A 6 11.18 -1.08 -30.69
N GLY A 7 11.79 -2.22 -31.02
CA GLY A 7 13.15 -2.27 -31.61
C GLY A 7 14.27 -1.82 -30.66
N VAL A 8 14.00 -1.68 -29.36
CA VAL A 8 14.97 -1.24 -28.37
C VAL A 8 15.55 -2.44 -27.62
N HIS A 9 16.85 -2.66 -27.76
CA HIS A 9 17.59 -3.71 -27.06
C HIS A 9 18.36 -3.12 -25.89
N TRP A 10 17.86 -3.33 -24.68
CA TRP A 10 18.52 -2.86 -23.47
C TRP A 10 19.22 -4.01 -22.76
N SER A 11 20.48 -3.80 -22.34
CA SER A 11 21.14 -4.77 -21.46
C SER A 11 20.49 -4.79 -20.08
N CYS A 12 20.58 -5.92 -19.38
CA CYS A 12 20.10 -6.03 -17.99
C CYS A 12 20.76 -4.97 -17.07
N THR A 13 22.02 -4.63 -17.34
CA THR A 13 22.75 -3.59 -16.60
C THR A 13 22.16 -2.21 -16.84
N THR A 14 21.82 -1.88 -18.08
CA THR A 14 21.19 -0.60 -18.45
C THR A 14 19.81 -0.49 -17.80
N LEU A 15 18.98 -1.53 -17.87
CA LEU A 15 17.68 -1.57 -17.21
C LEU A 15 17.78 -1.40 -15.69
N ARG A 16 18.74 -2.06 -15.03
CA ARG A 16 18.98 -1.90 -13.58
C ARG A 16 19.38 -0.47 -13.22
N LYS A 17 20.26 0.17 -14.00
CA LYS A 17 20.66 1.57 -13.78
C LYS A 17 19.46 2.51 -13.93
N LEU A 18 18.66 2.33 -14.98
CA LEU A 18 17.49 3.14 -15.25
C LEU A 18 16.43 3.00 -14.15
N LEU A 19 16.13 1.78 -13.73
CA LEU A 19 15.23 1.50 -12.62
C LEU A 19 15.76 2.09 -11.30
N GLY A 20 17.08 2.02 -11.07
CA GLY A 20 17.73 2.66 -9.91
C GLY A 20 17.54 4.17 -9.90
N SER A 21 17.77 4.82 -11.03
CA SER A 21 17.58 6.28 -11.17
C SER A 21 16.13 6.69 -10.98
N LEU A 22 15.19 5.98 -11.60
CA LEU A 22 13.75 6.21 -11.42
C LEU A 22 13.35 6.04 -9.96
N ARG A 23 13.80 4.98 -9.30
CA ARG A 23 13.50 4.74 -7.89
C ARG A 23 14.00 5.87 -7.00
N THR A 24 15.24 6.34 -7.23
CA THR A 24 15.83 7.42 -6.45
C THR A 24 15.08 8.74 -6.66
N GLY A 25 14.73 9.07 -7.90
CA GLY A 25 13.96 10.28 -8.21
C GLY A 25 12.52 10.25 -7.67
N MET A 26 11.88 9.09 -7.65
CA MET A 26 10.49 8.96 -7.19
C MET A 26 10.37 8.76 -5.67
N ALA A 27 11.40 8.27 -4.99
CA ALA A 27 11.33 7.92 -3.57
C ALA A 27 10.88 9.08 -2.67
N PRO A 28 11.36 10.33 -2.83
CA PRO A 28 10.95 11.45 -1.98
C PRO A 28 9.46 11.80 -2.11
N HIS A 29 8.88 11.57 -3.28
CA HIS A 29 7.50 11.94 -3.59
C HIS A 29 6.50 10.80 -3.40
N ARG A 30 6.98 9.58 -3.23
CA ARG A 30 6.12 8.38 -3.17
C ARG A 30 5.06 8.48 -2.07
N HIS A 31 5.47 8.83 -0.87
CA HIS A 31 4.56 8.89 0.29
C HIS A 31 3.44 9.91 0.05
N ALA A 32 3.80 11.15 -0.31
CA ALA A 32 2.83 12.20 -0.57
C ALA A 32 1.88 11.82 -1.71
N SER A 33 2.40 11.25 -2.81
CA SER A 33 1.59 10.79 -3.93
C SER A 33 0.62 9.66 -3.55
N GLN A 34 1.03 8.75 -2.69
CA GLN A 34 0.17 7.67 -2.18
C GLN A 34 -0.95 8.23 -1.30
N VAL A 35 -0.63 9.17 -0.40
CA VAL A 35 -1.65 9.88 0.41
C VAL A 35 -2.64 10.61 -0.49
N ASP A 36 -2.15 11.42 -1.43
CA ASP A 36 -2.98 12.19 -2.37
C ASP A 36 -3.94 11.28 -3.16
N GLN A 37 -3.45 10.13 -3.58
CA GLN A 37 -4.24 9.20 -4.36
C GLN A 37 -5.37 8.57 -3.53
N VAL A 38 -5.09 8.14 -2.30
CA VAL A 38 -6.10 7.57 -1.40
C VAL A 38 -7.12 8.62 -0.98
N VAL A 39 -6.68 9.83 -0.67
CA VAL A 39 -7.55 10.97 -0.35
C VAL A 39 -8.54 11.23 -1.49
N ARG A 40 -8.06 11.35 -2.73
CA ARG A 40 -8.91 11.54 -3.91
C ARG A 40 -9.95 10.42 -4.07
N TRP A 41 -9.56 9.17 -3.88
CA TRP A 41 -10.50 8.04 -3.95
C TRP A 41 -11.55 8.12 -2.84
N LEU A 42 -11.16 8.46 -1.61
CA LEU A 42 -12.09 8.61 -0.49
C LEU A 42 -13.10 9.75 -0.74
N GLU A 43 -12.65 10.88 -1.27
CA GLU A 43 -13.54 11.99 -1.66
C GLU A 43 -14.50 11.56 -2.77
N GLN A 44 -14.02 10.86 -3.78
CA GLN A 44 -14.84 10.34 -4.87
C GLN A 44 -15.93 9.39 -4.38
N VAL A 45 -15.60 8.46 -3.47
CA VAL A 45 -16.57 7.46 -3.01
C VAL A 45 -17.60 8.00 -2.02
N ARG A 46 -17.35 9.13 -1.38
CA ARG A 46 -18.32 9.78 -0.49
C ARG A 46 -19.60 10.18 -1.21
N THR A 47 -19.47 10.62 -2.44
CA THR A 47 -20.58 11.04 -3.30
C THR A 47 -21.13 9.92 -4.18
N SER A 48 -20.53 8.73 -4.13
CA SER A 48 -20.98 7.57 -4.92
C SER A 48 -22.33 7.07 -4.45
N LYS A 49 -23.12 6.53 -5.40
CA LYS A 49 -24.38 5.86 -5.09
C LYS A 49 -24.11 4.49 -4.47
N GLY A 50 -24.94 4.07 -3.52
CA GLY A 50 -24.85 2.74 -2.93
C GLY A 50 -25.37 2.69 -1.49
N HIS A 51 -25.48 1.47 -0.95
CA HIS A 51 -26.04 1.21 0.38
C HIS A 51 -24.97 0.99 1.44
N PHE A 52 -23.74 0.67 1.02
CA PHE A 52 -22.64 0.40 1.96
C PHE A 52 -21.96 1.68 2.42
N ARG A 53 -21.24 1.62 3.51
CA ARG A 53 -20.32 2.68 3.90
C ARG A 53 -19.07 2.57 3.03
N PRO A 54 -18.50 3.69 2.54
CA PRO A 54 -17.17 3.69 1.95
C PRO A 54 -16.19 2.96 2.87
N THR A 55 -15.34 2.13 2.32
CA THR A 55 -14.44 1.31 3.14
C THR A 55 -13.00 1.54 2.73
N LEU A 56 -12.15 1.83 3.71
CA LEU A 56 -10.70 1.79 3.60
C LEU A 56 -10.24 0.42 4.08
N ALA A 57 -9.87 -0.44 3.15
CA ALA A 57 -9.43 -1.80 3.45
C ALA A 57 -7.90 -1.84 3.47
N VAL A 58 -7.34 -2.30 4.57
CA VAL A 58 -5.90 -2.48 4.78
C VAL A 58 -5.62 -3.96 4.79
N GLY A 59 -4.80 -4.41 3.84
CA GLY A 59 -4.33 -5.79 3.76
C GLY A 59 -2.85 -5.87 4.10
N ARG A 60 -2.45 -6.95 4.74
CA ARG A 60 -1.05 -7.29 4.99
C ARG A 60 -0.84 -8.76 4.68
N ASP A 61 0.26 -9.05 4.01
CA ASP A 61 0.65 -10.40 3.63
C ASP A 61 2.17 -10.56 3.73
N GLY A 62 2.61 -11.74 4.11
CA GLY A 62 4.01 -12.13 4.17
C GLY A 62 4.37 -13.03 2.99
N ILE A 63 5.51 -12.75 2.36
CA ILE A 63 6.06 -13.57 1.29
C ILE A 63 7.40 -14.14 1.74
N PHE A 64 7.49 -15.46 1.79
CA PHE A 64 8.75 -16.11 2.08
C PHE A 64 9.68 -16.03 0.86
N VAL A 65 10.82 -15.33 1.03
CA VAL A 65 11.82 -15.16 -0.02
C VAL A 65 13.04 -16.03 0.31
N PRO A 66 13.32 -17.09 -0.48
CA PRO A 66 14.54 -17.85 -0.31
C PRO A 66 15.75 -16.99 -0.73
N LEU A 67 16.67 -16.77 0.19
CA LEU A 67 17.92 -16.07 -0.10
C LEU A 67 19.01 -17.06 -0.51
N ARG A 68 20.02 -16.55 -1.24
CA ARG A 68 21.23 -17.31 -1.51
C ARG A 68 21.85 -17.76 -0.15
N HIS A 69 22.27 -18.98 -0.04
CA HIS A 69 22.82 -19.63 1.17
C HIS A 69 21.80 -20.27 2.13
N GLY A 70 20.60 -20.57 1.67
CA GLY A 70 19.67 -21.45 2.39
C GLY A 70 18.94 -20.81 3.58
N VAL A 71 19.15 -19.54 3.84
CA VAL A 71 18.40 -18.78 4.85
C VAL A 71 17.26 -18.06 4.15
N GLY A 72 16.02 -18.47 4.40
CA GLY A 72 14.85 -17.75 3.93
C GLY A 72 14.54 -16.57 4.84
N GLN A 73 14.10 -15.47 4.26
CA GLN A 73 13.56 -14.32 5.00
C GLN A 73 12.17 -13.98 4.49
N GLU A 74 11.34 -13.52 5.40
CA GLU A 74 10.00 -13.08 5.07
C GLU A 74 10.04 -11.64 4.54
N GLY A 75 9.61 -11.45 3.29
CA GLY A 75 9.33 -10.15 2.72
C GLY A 75 7.89 -9.75 3.06
N ALA A 76 7.68 -8.51 3.46
CA ALA A 76 6.36 -8.03 3.82
C ALA A 76 5.76 -7.17 2.71
N THR A 77 4.49 -7.40 2.42
CA THR A 77 3.67 -6.57 1.54
C THR A 77 2.43 -6.07 2.28
N ALA A 78 1.98 -4.88 1.93
CA ALA A 78 0.71 -4.36 2.41
C ALA A 78 -0.03 -3.64 1.29
N THR A 79 -1.34 -3.59 1.40
CA THR A 79 -2.22 -2.89 0.48
C THR A 79 -3.16 -1.97 1.24
N ILE A 80 -3.43 -0.80 0.67
CA ILE A 80 -4.48 0.10 1.14
C ILE A 80 -5.42 0.32 -0.02
N SER A 81 -6.65 -0.19 0.11
CA SER A 81 -7.66 -0.16 -0.94
C SER A 81 -8.86 0.67 -0.52
N VAL A 82 -9.43 1.42 -1.45
CA VAL A 82 -10.69 2.12 -1.25
C VAL A 82 -11.80 1.39 -1.98
N VAL A 83 -12.87 1.11 -1.24
CA VAL A 83 -14.08 0.44 -1.75
C VAL A 83 -15.26 1.41 -1.64
N ASP A 84 -16.02 1.52 -2.71
CA ASP A 84 -17.15 2.43 -2.80
C ASP A 84 -18.42 1.91 -2.09
N ARG A 85 -19.50 2.68 -2.18
CA ARG A 85 -20.78 2.36 -1.57
C ARG A 85 -21.56 1.23 -2.25
N GLN A 86 -21.06 0.70 -3.37
CA GLN A 86 -21.56 -0.49 -4.05
C GLN A 86 -20.75 -1.75 -3.73
N GLY A 87 -19.68 -1.61 -2.95
CA GLY A 87 -18.74 -2.70 -2.66
C GLY A 87 -17.67 -2.90 -3.74
N LYS A 88 -17.57 -1.96 -4.69
CA LYS A 88 -16.58 -2.04 -5.77
C LYS A 88 -15.27 -1.35 -5.33
N ARG A 89 -14.15 -2.01 -5.57
CA ARG A 89 -12.82 -1.43 -5.33
C ARG A 89 -12.52 -0.35 -6.37
N VAL A 90 -12.25 0.86 -5.88
CA VAL A 90 -11.91 2.04 -6.71
C VAL A 90 -10.42 2.10 -7.01
N GLY A 91 -9.59 1.77 -6.04
CA GLY A 91 -8.15 1.75 -6.23
C GLY A 91 -7.40 1.09 -5.08
N THR A 92 -6.12 0.82 -5.29
CA THR A 92 -5.23 0.19 -4.31
C THR A 92 -3.85 0.80 -4.39
N VAL A 93 -3.31 1.17 -3.24
CA VAL A 93 -1.90 1.50 -3.06
C VAL A 93 -1.17 0.26 -2.53
N TYR A 94 -0.03 -0.04 -3.11
CA TYR A 94 0.81 -1.16 -2.72
C TYR A 94 2.03 -0.66 -1.97
N LEU A 95 2.31 -1.30 -0.85
CA LEU A 95 3.51 -1.13 -0.05
C LEU A 95 4.29 -2.45 -0.06
N GLY A 96 5.59 -2.36 -0.13
CA GLY A 96 6.46 -3.53 -0.07
C GLY A 96 7.80 -3.15 0.51
N ARG A 97 8.37 -4.05 1.28
CA ARG A 97 9.72 -3.90 1.83
C ARG A 97 10.53 -5.15 1.56
N MET A 98 11.83 -4.94 1.42
CA MET A 98 12.78 -6.03 1.41
C MET A 98 12.67 -6.82 2.72
N PRO A 99 12.99 -8.11 2.70
CA PRO A 99 12.97 -8.92 3.90
C PRO A 99 13.75 -8.27 5.04
N GLU A 100 13.08 -8.11 6.17
CA GLU A 100 13.65 -7.58 7.42
C GLU A 100 13.11 -8.37 8.61
N SER A 101 13.87 -8.46 9.67
CA SER A 101 13.41 -9.12 10.89
C SER A 101 12.26 -8.31 11.52
N GLY A 102 11.13 -8.97 11.76
CA GLY A 102 9.98 -8.39 12.47
C GLY A 102 9.12 -7.40 11.68
N GLN A 103 9.42 -7.16 10.40
CA GLN A 103 8.61 -6.30 9.50
C GLN A 103 8.27 -4.90 10.05
N GLY A 104 9.11 -4.38 10.96
CA GLY A 104 8.86 -3.11 11.66
C GLY A 104 8.78 -1.91 10.73
N THR A 105 9.61 -1.88 9.69
CA THR A 105 9.64 -0.78 8.71
C THR A 105 8.35 -0.70 7.90
N LEU A 106 7.79 -1.83 7.46
CA LEU A 106 6.52 -1.83 6.74
C LEU A 106 5.38 -1.37 7.64
N THR A 107 5.35 -1.84 8.89
CA THR A 107 4.34 -1.44 9.88
C THR A 107 4.39 0.06 10.13
N ALA A 108 5.58 0.63 10.36
CA ALA A 108 5.76 2.06 10.57
C ALA A 108 5.32 2.87 9.33
N GLN A 109 5.68 2.43 8.13
CA GLN A 109 5.29 3.09 6.88
C GLN A 109 3.77 3.08 6.69
N MET A 110 3.12 1.94 6.92
CA MET A 110 1.68 1.79 6.81
C MET A 110 0.96 2.69 7.82
N HIS A 111 1.43 2.72 9.07
CA HIS A 111 0.90 3.57 10.12
C HIS A 111 1.00 5.06 9.76
N THR A 112 2.16 5.52 9.33
CA THR A 112 2.36 6.91 8.91
C THR A 112 1.45 7.27 7.73
N LEU A 113 1.31 6.38 6.74
CA LEU A 113 0.43 6.61 5.60
C LEU A 113 -1.03 6.75 6.02
N LEU A 114 -1.52 5.85 6.89
CA LEU A 114 -2.89 5.91 7.39
C LEU A 114 -3.14 7.17 8.24
N GLN A 115 -2.19 7.54 9.09
CA GLN A 115 -2.28 8.78 9.87
C GLN A 115 -2.41 10.02 8.96
N ASP A 116 -1.57 10.11 7.93
CA ASP A 116 -1.57 11.26 7.03
C ASP A 116 -2.83 11.32 6.15
N ILE A 117 -3.38 10.16 5.76
CA ILE A 117 -4.70 10.09 5.13
C ILE A 117 -5.79 10.62 6.08
N CYS A 118 -5.82 10.14 7.34
CA CYS A 118 -6.83 10.55 8.32
C CYS A 118 -6.71 12.01 8.78
N LYS A 119 -5.54 12.62 8.66
CA LYS A 119 -5.39 14.08 8.89
C LYS A 119 -6.02 14.92 7.78
N ARG A 120 -6.06 14.40 6.56
CA ARG A 120 -6.52 15.14 5.36
C ARG A 120 -7.98 14.90 5.02
N VAL A 121 -8.51 13.75 5.41
CA VAL A 121 -9.90 13.38 5.17
C VAL A 121 -10.55 13.08 6.52
N ASP A 122 -11.74 13.66 6.75
CA ASP A 122 -12.56 13.22 7.87
C ASP A 122 -12.92 11.74 7.68
N CYS A 123 -12.33 10.88 8.51
CA CYS A 123 -12.58 9.44 8.46
C CYS A 123 -13.91 9.05 9.13
N GLN A 124 -14.71 9.99 9.65
CA GLN A 124 -16.06 9.72 10.14
C GLN A 124 -16.93 9.26 8.96
N GLY A 125 -17.62 8.16 9.16
CA GLY A 125 -18.44 7.56 8.11
C GLY A 125 -17.70 6.64 7.12
N VAL A 126 -16.38 6.59 7.16
CA VAL A 126 -15.58 5.60 6.43
C VAL A 126 -15.37 4.38 7.34
N ARG A 127 -15.68 3.20 6.81
CA ARG A 127 -15.39 1.94 7.50
C ARG A 127 -13.91 1.59 7.31
N LEU A 128 -13.21 1.29 8.40
CA LEU A 128 -11.89 0.69 8.32
C LEU A 128 -12.02 -0.83 8.40
N ALA A 129 -11.50 -1.54 7.41
CA ALA A 129 -11.43 -3.00 7.38
C ALA A 129 -9.97 -3.42 7.34
N TYR A 130 -9.61 -4.37 8.18
CA TYR A 130 -8.29 -5.00 8.17
C TYR A 130 -8.41 -6.44 7.69
N VAL A 131 -7.57 -6.81 6.73
CA VAL A 131 -7.52 -8.14 6.12
C VAL A 131 -6.13 -8.72 6.32
N THR A 132 -6.07 -9.84 7.04
CA THR A 132 -4.83 -10.58 7.28
C THR A 132 -5.15 -12.08 7.33
N ASP A 133 -4.21 -12.91 7.00
CA ASP A 133 -4.27 -14.36 7.16
C ASP A 133 -3.97 -14.80 8.62
N GLU A 134 -3.35 -13.94 9.43
CA GLU A 134 -2.92 -14.25 10.80
C GLU A 134 -4.00 -14.11 11.88
N GLY A 135 -5.24 -13.86 11.56
CA GLY A 135 -6.39 -13.88 12.52
C GLY A 135 -6.39 -12.80 13.63
N TYR A 136 -5.30 -12.06 13.84
CA TYR A 136 -5.22 -10.97 14.82
C TYR A 136 -4.84 -9.65 14.14
N PRO A 137 -5.59 -8.55 14.39
CA PRO A 137 -5.20 -7.24 13.89
C PRO A 137 -3.93 -6.77 14.62
N PRO A 138 -2.89 -6.30 13.92
CA PRO A 138 -1.73 -5.72 14.56
C PRO A 138 -2.09 -4.49 15.40
N SER A 139 -1.26 -4.18 16.38
CA SER A 139 -1.43 -3.02 17.27
C SER A 139 -1.66 -1.68 16.55
N ALA A 140 -1.22 -1.55 15.29
CA ALA A 140 -1.49 -0.40 14.43
C ALA A 140 -2.99 -0.16 14.14
N TYR A 141 -3.83 -1.20 14.25
CA TYR A 141 -5.27 -1.08 14.04
C TYR A 141 -5.95 -0.20 15.10
N TYR A 142 -5.46 -0.25 16.33
CA TYR A 142 -6.03 0.51 17.45
C TYR A 142 -5.70 2.01 17.41
N LEU A 143 -4.66 2.39 16.66
CA LEU A 143 -4.19 3.77 16.58
C LEU A 143 -4.97 4.63 15.57
N VAL A 144 -5.75 4.01 14.69
CA VAL A 144 -6.56 4.71 13.67
C VAL A 144 -8.03 4.80 14.08
N ARG A 145 -8.45 4.14 15.18
CA ARG A 145 -9.79 4.27 15.70
C ARG A 145 -9.92 5.65 16.34
N PRO A 146 -10.82 6.53 15.87
CA PRO A 146 -11.11 7.75 16.61
C PRO A 146 -11.62 7.31 18.00
N GLN A 147 -10.98 7.79 19.02
CA GLN A 147 -11.49 7.69 20.38
C GLN A 147 -12.80 8.50 20.38
N GLY A 148 -13.92 7.80 20.32
CA GLY A 148 -15.25 8.37 20.50
C GLY A 148 -15.50 8.73 21.96
#